data_e9fbfe33adb23a15a41c230581a96465
#
_entry.id   e9fbfe33adb23a15a41c230581a96465
#
_cell.length_a   1.000
_cell.length_b   1.000
_cell.length_c   1.000
_cell.angle_alpha   90.00
_cell.angle_beta   90.00
_cell.angle_gamma   90.00
#
_symmetry.space_group_name_H-M   'P 1'
#
loop_
_entity.id
_entity.type
_entity.pdbx_description
1 polymer ?
#
loop_
_entity_poly.entity_id
_entity_poly.type
_entity_poly.pdbx_seq_one_letter_code
_entity_poly.pdbx_strand_id
1 'polypeptide(L)'
;MVVSYPNHERNYCVFDVNKINKLTSKREGALPIIEEKLLSAKNEDDIIENLYAINLLLDNGIDKNKISELYPTLAKFNDSKSPNIQTYLAGIYRKTKIPDAFGPLVKMLIQDSINPPKNSHFDPTEEIGGAILDYLA
;
A
#
# COMPACT_ATOMS: atom_id res chain seq x y z
N MET A 1 0.85 -10.65 -18.60
CA MET A 1 1.89 -9.61 -18.45
C MET A 1 2.39 -9.58 -17.02
N VAL A 2 3.68 -9.39 -16.84
CA VAL A 2 4.33 -9.35 -15.54
C VAL A 2 4.97 -7.98 -15.34
N VAL A 3 4.82 -7.40 -14.15
CA VAL A 3 5.42 -6.12 -13.79
C VAL A 3 6.45 -6.34 -12.69
N SER A 4 7.62 -5.71 -12.82
CA SER A 4 8.67 -5.71 -11.80
C SER A 4 8.69 -4.37 -11.10
N TYR A 5 8.96 -4.39 -9.79
CA TYR A 5 9.11 -3.18 -8.98
C TYR A 5 10.16 -3.41 -7.89
N PRO A 6 10.80 -2.35 -7.39
CA PRO A 6 11.87 -2.50 -6.40
C PRO A 6 11.38 -3.03 -5.06
N ASN A 7 12.23 -3.79 -4.37
CA ASN A 7 12.04 -4.14 -2.97
C ASN A 7 13.40 -4.23 -2.27
N HIS A 8 13.39 -4.28 -0.93
CA HIS A 8 14.61 -4.22 -0.13
C HIS A 8 15.37 -5.55 -0.05
N GLU A 9 14.76 -6.67 -0.39
CA GLU A 9 15.40 -8.00 -0.28
C GLU A 9 16.18 -8.40 -1.51
N ARG A 10 15.66 -8.11 -2.69
CA ARG A 10 16.24 -8.55 -3.96
C ARG A 10 16.17 -7.49 -5.04
N ASN A 11 16.08 -6.22 -4.65
CA ASN A 11 16.02 -5.04 -5.49
C ASN A 11 14.71 -4.86 -6.25
N TYR A 12 13.96 -5.93 -6.57
CA TYR A 12 12.63 -5.79 -7.17
C TYR A 12 11.81 -7.05 -6.96
N CYS A 13 10.51 -6.84 -6.92
CA CYS A 13 9.52 -7.90 -6.92
C CYS A 13 8.88 -8.00 -8.30
N VAL A 14 8.24 -9.14 -8.55
CA VAL A 14 7.53 -9.39 -9.81
C VAL A 14 6.11 -9.84 -9.47
N PHE A 15 5.11 -9.23 -10.12
CA PHE A 15 3.73 -9.69 -10.00
C PHE A 15 3.01 -9.66 -11.34
N ASP A 16 1.96 -10.47 -11.45
CA ASP A 16 1.22 -10.64 -12.70
C ASP A 16 0.09 -9.60 -12.81
N VAL A 17 0.25 -8.67 -13.75
CA VAL A 17 -0.72 -7.58 -13.97
C VAL A 17 -2.07 -8.15 -14.43
N ASN A 18 -2.09 -9.20 -15.25
CA ASN A 18 -3.34 -9.78 -15.72
C ASN A 18 -4.14 -10.39 -14.57
N LYS A 19 -3.47 -11.03 -13.64
CA LYS A 19 -4.10 -11.59 -12.44
C LYS A 19 -4.72 -10.47 -11.60
N ILE A 20 -4.00 -9.37 -11.42
CA ILE A 20 -4.48 -8.22 -10.65
C ILE A 20 -5.66 -7.56 -11.36
N ASN A 21 -5.58 -7.37 -12.67
CA ASN A 21 -6.66 -6.78 -13.44
C ASN A 21 -7.93 -7.64 -13.38
N LYS A 22 -7.79 -8.96 -13.44
CA LYS A 22 -8.92 -9.87 -13.30
C LYS A 22 -9.57 -9.76 -11.92
N LEU A 23 -8.75 -9.65 -10.87
CA LEU A 23 -9.24 -9.47 -9.53
C LEU A 23 -9.97 -8.13 -9.37
N THR A 24 -9.35 -7.03 -9.81
CA THR A 24 -9.90 -5.68 -9.64
C THR A 24 -11.13 -5.44 -10.52
N SER A 25 -11.31 -6.21 -11.59
CA SER A 25 -12.53 -6.11 -12.41
C SER A 25 -13.79 -6.45 -11.61
N LYS A 26 -13.66 -7.14 -10.50
CA LYS A 26 -14.76 -7.45 -9.58
C LYS A 26 -15.19 -6.24 -8.75
N ARG A 27 -14.46 -5.13 -8.81
CA ARG A 27 -14.70 -3.91 -8.06
C ARG A 27 -14.87 -4.21 -6.55
N GLU A 28 -15.95 -3.79 -5.91
CA GLU A 28 -16.18 -4.03 -4.49
C GLU A 28 -16.10 -5.53 -4.13
N GLY A 29 -16.47 -6.39 -5.05
CA GLY A 29 -16.37 -7.85 -4.86
C GLY A 29 -14.95 -8.36 -4.67
N ALA A 30 -13.94 -7.58 -5.07
CA ALA A 30 -12.55 -7.94 -4.85
C ALA A 30 -12.12 -7.74 -3.39
N LEU A 31 -12.79 -6.86 -2.64
CA LEU A 31 -12.33 -6.46 -1.30
C LEU A 31 -12.26 -7.62 -0.30
N PRO A 32 -13.28 -8.50 -0.19
CA PRO A 32 -13.16 -9.64 0.71
C PRO A 32 -12.00 -10.58 0.33
N ILE A 33 -11.75 -10.73 -0.96
CA ILE A 33 -10.67 -11.56 -1.46
C ILE A 33 -9.32 -10.96 -1.11
N ILE A 34 -9.17 -9.65 -1.31
CA ILE A 34 -7.95 -8.91 -0.99
C ILE A 34 -7.68 -8.97 0.52
N GLU A 35 -8.70 -8.74 1.33
CA GLU A 35 -8.57 -8.79 2.79
C GLU A 35 -8.07 -10.14 3.25
N GLU A 36 -8.68 -11.22 2.76
CA GLU A 36 -8.24 -12.57 3.11
C GLU A 36 -6.80 -12.82 2.71
N LYS A 37 -6.41 -12.38 1.51
CA LYS A 37 -5.04 -12.54 1.04
C LYS A 37 -4.04 -11.75 1.87
N LEU A 38 -4.40 -10.54 2.30
CA LEU A 38 -3.54 -9.74 3.19
C LEU A 38 -3.38 -10.41 4.55
N LEU A 39 -4.48 -10.96 5.11
CA LEU A 39 -4.44 -11.63 6.40
C LEU A 39 -3.62 -12.93 6.35
N SER A 40 -3.58 -13.60 5.21
CA SER A 40 -2.86 -14.87 5.04
C SER A 40 -1.51 -14.70 4.34
N ALA A 41 -1.10 -13.49 4.02
CA ALA A 41 0.14 -13.23 3.29
C ALA A 41 1.36 -13.75 4.07
N LYS A 42 2.26 -14.44 3.36
CA LYS A 42 3.43 -15.06 3.96
C LYS A 42 4.73 -14.38 3.58
N ASN A 43 4.69 -13.46 2.63
CA ASN A 43 5.88 -12.75 2.16
C ASN A 43 5.52 -11.35 1.68
N GLU A 44 6.55 -10.55 1.45
CA GLU A 44 6.39 -9.17 1.03
C GLU A 44 5.68 -9.05 -0.32
N ASP A 45 5.99 -9.93 -1.27
CA ASP A 45 5.40 -9.86 -2.61
C ASP A 45 3.88 -9.99 -2.57
N ASP A 46 3.37 -10.90 -1.74
CA ASP A 46 1.92 -11.08 -1.58
C ASP A 46 1.25 -9.83 -1.00
N ILE A 47 1.91 -9.21 -0.02
CA ILE A 47 1.39 -7.99 0.59
C ILE A 47 1.32 -6.87 -0.45
N ILE A 48 2.42 -6.64 -1.17
CA ILE A 48 2.53 -5.56 -2.13
C ILE A 48 1.54 -5.75 -3.28
N GLU A 49 1.38 -6.98 -3.78
CA GLU A 49 0.43 -7.27 -4.85
C GLU A 49 -0.99 -6.84 -4.46
N ASN A 50 -1.39 -7.13 -3.23
CA ASN A 50 -2.73 -6.82 -2.76
C ASN A 50 -2.90 -5.33 -2.42
N LEU A 51 -1.87 -4.66 -1.90
CA LEU A 51 -1.91 -3.21 -1.71
C LEU A 51 -1.97 -2.49 -3.06
N TYR A 52 -1.26 -3.00 -4.06
CA TYR A 52 -1.34 -2.46 -5.42
C TYR A 52 -2.76 -2.60 -5.98
N ALA A 53 -3.39 -3.75 -5.76
CA ALA A 53 -4.77 -3.97 -6.20
C ALA A 53 -5.74 -2.94 -5.59
N ILE A 54 -5.58 -2.63 -4.30
CA ILE A 54 -6.40 -1.60 -3.65
C ILE A 54 -6.16 -0.23 -4.29
N ASN A 55 -4.91 0.12 -4.58
CA ASN A 55 -4.60 1.39 -5.26
C ASN A 55 -5.27 1.46 -6.62
N LEU A 56 -5.27 0.37 -7.39
CA LEU A 56 -5.96 0.34 -8.68
C LEU A 56 -7.47 0.53 -8.53
N LEU A 57 -8.09 -0.11 -7.54
CA LEU A 57 -9.50 0.07 -7.28
C LEU A 57 -9.83 1.53 -6.97
N LEU A 58 -9.00 2.18 -6.16
CA LEU A 58 -9.17 3.59 -5.83
C LEU A 58 -9.00 4.47 -7.06
N ASP A 59 -8.01 4.19 -7.90
CA ASP A 59 -7.78 4.92 -9.15
C ASP A 59 -8.95 4.75 -10.12
N ASN A 60 -9.66 3.63 -10.04
CA ASN A 60 -10.82 3.34 -10.88
C ASN A 60 -12.15 3.79 -10.25
N GLY A 61 -12.09 4.55 -9.16
CA GLY A 61 -13.25 5.23 -8.60
C GLY A 61 -14.10 4.44 -7.63
N ILE A 62 -13.55 3.37 -7.02
CA ILE A 62 -14.28 2.64 -5.98
C ILE A 62 -14.61 3.55 -4.79
N ASP A 63 -15.69 3.28 -4.10
CA ASP A 63 -16.09 4.02 -2.91
C ASP A 63 -14.99 3.94 -1.85
N LYS A 64 -14.45 5.09 -1.47
CA LYS A 64 -13.38 5.20 -0.47
C LYS A 64 -13.80 4.64 0.89
N ASN A 65 -15.09 4.73 1.23
CA ASN A 65 -15.60 4.21 2.50
C ASN A 65 -15.45 2.69 2.57
N LYS A 66 -15.56 2.00 1.44
CA LYS A 66 -15.36 0.54 1.40
C LYS A 66 -13.91 0.18 1.73
N ILE A 67 -12.96 0.97 1.26
CA ILE A 67 -11.54 0.76 1.60
C ILE A 67 -11.30 1.13 3.07
N SER A 68 -11.94 2.17 3.58
CA SER A 68 -11.82 2.56 5.00
C SER A 68 -12.25 1.44 5.94
N GLU A 69 -13.22 0.63 5.54
CA GLU A 69 -13.65 -0.53 6.31
C GLU A 69 -12.54 -1.59 6.45
N LEU A 70 -11.56 -1.59 5.56
CA LEU A 70 -10.41 -2.49 5.62
C LEU A 70 -9.29 -2.00 6.53
N TYR A 71 -9.43 -0.82 7.13
CA TYR A 71 -8.35 -0.23 7.92
C TYR A 71 -7.77 -1.17 8.99
N PRO A 72 -8.57 -1.93 9.75
CA PRO A 72 -8.00 -2.86 10.74
C PRO A 72 -6.99 -3.84 10.15
N THR A 73 -7.22 -4.28 8.91
CA THR A 73 -6.29 -5.16 8.18
C THR A 73 -5.09 -4.37 7.66
N LEU A 74 -5.32 -3.21 7.06
CA LEU A 74 -4.25 -2.36 6.55
C LEU A 74 -3.32 -1.89 7.66
N ALA A 75 -3.86 -1.60 8.83
CA ALA A 75 -3.09 -1.12 9.98
C ALA A 75 -2.03 -2.11 10.45
N LYS A 76 -2.19 -3.40 10.15
CA LYS A 76 -1.20 -4.42 10.48
C LYS A 76 0.15 -4.16 9.82
N PHE A 77 0.17 -3.39 8.74
CA PHE A 77 1.37 -3.09 7.98
C PHE A 77 1.94 -1.70 8.29
N ASN A 78 1.33 -0.95 9.22
CA ASN A 78 1.77 0.42 9.53
C ASN A 78 3.20 0.48 10.09
N ASP A 79 3.67 -0.60 10.72
CA ASP A 79 5.01 -0.67 11.27
C ASP A 79 6.01 -1.35 10.33
N SER A 80 5.61 -1.64 9.10
CA SER A 80 6.49 -2.27 8.12
C SER A 80 7.70 -1.38 7.82
N LYS A 81 8.86 -2.01 7.70
CA LYS A 81 10.10 -1.32 7.29
C LYS A 81 10.40 -1.49 5.81
N SER A 82 9.53 -2.18 5.08
CA SER A 82 9.67 -2.33 3.63
C SER A 82 9.32 -1.03 2.94
N PRO A 83 10.26 -0.43 2.16
CA PRO A 83 9.96 0.79 1.41
C PRO A 83 8.77 0.63 0.45
N ASN A 84 8.62 -0.54 -0.14
CA ASN A 84 7.53 -0.79 -1.09
C ASN A 84 6.18 -0.87 -0.37
N ILE A 85 6.11 -1.58 0.77
CA ILE A 85 4.88 -1.64 1.55
C ILE A 85 4.49 -0.24 2.02
N GLN A 86 5.44 0.53 2.55
CA GLN A 86 5.20 1.90 3.00
C GLN A 86 4.66 2.78 1.87
N THR A 87 5.25 2.69 0.69
CA THR A 87 4.86 3.50 -0.47
C THR A 87 3.42 3.20 -0.90
N TYR A 88 3.08 1.92 -1.05
CA TYR A 88 1.73 1.55 -1.47
C TYR A 88 0.69 1.81 -0.39
N LEU A 89 1.06 1.59 0.87
CA LEU A 89 0.17 1.86 1.99
C LEU A 89 -0.10 3.37 2.12
N ALA A 90 0.94 4.19 2.00
CA ALA A 90 0.80 5.64 2.00
C ALA A 90 -0.09 6.12 0.85
N GLY A 91 0.05 5.50 -0.33
CA GLY A 91 -0.81 5.80 -1.48
C GLY A 91 -2.28 5.55 -1.18
N ILE A 92 -2.60 4.44 -0.52
CA ILE A 92 -3.96 4.12 -0.11
C ILE A 92 -4.48 5.16 0.88
N TYR A 93 -3.70 5.48 1.91
CA TYR A 93 -4.09 6.45 2.93
C TYR A 93 -4.27 7.86 2.36
N ARG A 94 -3.40 8.23 1.42
CA ARG A 94 -3.49 9.52 0.73
C ARG A 94 -4.83 9.68 -0.01
N LYS A 95 -5.28 8.62 -0.67
CA LYS A 95 -6.51 8.62 -1.45
C LYS A 95 -7.76 8.52 -0.60
N THR A 96 -7.68 7.78 0.51
CA THR A 96 -8.85 7.55 1.39
C THR A 96 -8.95 8.55 2.52
N LYS A 97 -7.83 9.11 2.96
CA LYS A 97 -7.75 10.03 4.11
C LYS A 97 -8.38 9.45 5.36
N ILE A 98 -8.14 8.15 5.60
CA ILE A 98 -8.61 7.49 6.82
C ILE A 98 -8.00 8.21 8.03
N PRO A 99 -8.82 8.78 8.95
CA PRO A 99 -8.29 9.60 10.04
C PRO A 99 -7.26 8.89 10.92
N ASP A 100 -7.51 7.62 11.23
CA ASP A 100 -6.65 6.82 12.10
C ASP A 100 -5.28 6.54 11.50
N ALA A 101 -5.11 6.72 10.18
CA ALA A 101 -3.84 6.48 9.50
C ALA A 101 -2.87 7.67 9.55
N PHE A 102 -3.34 8.84 9.97
CA PHE A 102 -2.48 10.04 9.99
C PHE A 102 -1.29 9.87 10.94
N GLY A 103 -1.54 9.44 12.17
CA GLY A 103 -0.47 9.20 13.16
C GLY A 103 0.57 8.20 12.66
N PRO A 104 0.16 7.02 12.18
CA PRO A 104 1.09 6.07 11.57
C PRO A 104 1.91 6.64 10.41
N LEU A 105 1.31 7.48 9.55
CA LEU A 105 2.06 8.13 8.45
C LEU A 105 3.17 9.04 8.99
N VAL A 106 2.85 9.84 10.01
CA VAL A 106 3.85 10.73 10.64
C VAL A 106 4.99 9.89 11.24
N LYS A 107 4.64 8.79 11.91
CA LYS A 107 5.64 7.89 12.50
C LYS A 107 6.54 7.28 11.43
N MET A 108 5.97 6.84 10.30
CA MET A 108 6.75 6.32 9.16
C MET A 108 7.75 7.37 8.66
N LEU A 109 7.28 8.60 8.48
CA LEU A 109 8.14 9.67 7.98
C LEU A 109 9.31 9.93 8.92
N ILE A 110 9.05 9.99 10.22
CA ILE A 110 10.09 10.22 11.22
C ILE A 110 11.10 9.07 11.20
N GLN A 111 10.64 7.83 11.20
CA GLN A 111 11.52 6.65 11.19
C GLN A 111 12.39 6.61 9.94
N ASP A 112 11.81 6.86 8.77
CA ASP A 112 12.55 6.81 7.51
C ASP A 112 13.52 7.99 7.37
N SER A 113 13.23 9.12 8.03
CA SER A 113 14.14 10.26 8.05
C SER A 113 15.36 9.99 8.93
N ILE A 114 15.20 9.23 10.02
CA ILE A 114 16.29 8.85 10.91
C ILE A 114 17.09 7.69 10.32
N ASN A 115 16.40 6.69 9.75
CA ASN A 115 17.00 5.50 9.16
C ASN A 115 16.51 5.36 7.71
N PRO A 116 17.10 6.10 6.75
CA PRO A 116 16.65 6.03 5.36
C PRO A 116 16.71 4.61 4.81
N PRO A 117 15.71 4.19 4.03
CA PRO A 117 15.72 2.88 3.38
C PRO A 117 16.93 2.75 2.46
N LYS A 118 17.55 1.56 2.47
CA LYS A 118 18.71 1.24 1.64
C LYS A 118 18.30 0.30 0.53
N ASN A 119 19.05 0.34 -0.58
CA ASN A 119 18.87 -0.57 -1.71
C ASN A 119 17.47 -0.52 -2.29
N SER A 120 16.84 0.66 -2.27
CA SER A 120 15.53 0.89 -2.82
C SER A 120 15.61 1.90 -3.97
N HIS A 121 14.84 1.65 -5.03
CA HIS A 121 14.67 2.60 -6.12
C HIS A 121 13.56 3.61 -5.82
N PHE A 122 12.75 3.35 -4.78
CA PHE A 122 11.74 4.27 -4.31
C PHE A 122 12.27 5.07 -3.15
N ASP A 123 11.81 6.31 -3.04
CA ASP A 123 11.93 7.09 -1.82
C ASP A 123 10.55 7.14 -1.17
N PRO A 124 10.27 6.25 -0.20
CA PRO A 124 8.96 6.21 0.42
C PRO A 124 8.61 7.50 1.17
N THR A 125 9.62 8.27 1.61
CA THR A 125 9.37 9.52 2.33
C THR A 125 8.66 10.55 1.46
N GLU A 126 8.89 10.53 0.15
CA GLU A 126 8.19 11.43 -0.77
C GLU A 126 6.69 11.12 -0.80
N GLU A 127 6.31 9.87 -0.94
CA GLU A 127 4.90 9.47 -0.94
C GLU A 127 4.25 9.67 0.42
N ILE A 128 4.95 9.32 1.50
CA ILE A 128 4.46 9.49 2.86
C ILE A 128 4.26 10.98 3.17
N GLY A 129 5.26 11.81 2.83
CA GLY A 129 5.17 13.26 3.02
C GLY A 129 4.02 13.88 2.23
N GLY A 130 3.85 13.45 0.98
CA GLY A 130 2.73 13.89 0.14
C GLY A 130 1.38 13.49 0.74
N ALA A 131 1.28 12.29 1.29
CA ALA A 131 0.06 11.83 1.96
C ALA A 131 -0.28 12.71 3.16
N ILE A 132 0.72 13.01 4.00
CA ILE A 132 0.53 13.88 5.17
C ILE A 132 0.04 15.25 4.75
N LEU A 133 0.66 15.84 3.71
CA LEU A 133 0.24 17.15 3.21
C LEU A 133 -1.21 17.13 2.71
N ASP A 134 -1.63 16.04 2.06
CA ASP A 134 -3.01 15.92 1.58
C ASP A 134 -4.01 15.82 2.75
N TYR A 135 -3.62 15.21 3.88
CA TYR A 135 -4.46 15.22 5.08
C TYR A 135 -4.66 16.62 5.64
N LEU A 136 -3.65 17.47 5.52
CA LEU A 136 -3.66 18.82 6.07
C LEU A 136 -4.30 19.85 5.13
N ALA A 137 -4.56 19.45 3.90
CA ALA A 137 -5.13 20.36 2.90
C ALA A 137 -6.62 20.66 3.11
#